data_d04636676f46873dcfa22b41d59da66b
#
_entry.id   d04636676f46873dcfa22b41d59da66b
#
_cell.length_a   1.000
_cell.length_b   1.000
_cell.length_c   1.000
_cell.angle_alpha   90.00
_cell.angle_beta   90.00
_cell.angle_gamma   90.00
#
_symmetry.space_group_name_H-M   'P 1'
#
loop_
_entity.id
_entity.type
_entity.pdbx_description
1 polymer ?
#
loop_
_entity_poly.entity_id
_entity_poly.type
_entity_poly.pdbx_seq_one_letter_code
_entity_poly.pdbx_strand_id
1 'polypeptide(L)'
;MKPEQASKGNSSLARRWFTTPFPPARNSEWYGYSWREFQLPQVLGVTVVVAVTVTALALLLGFPAAFALAKPTRLEKVLDPLIMLPLGSSAVMLGLGFIITYGKWLTSPLLVPFAHTLVALPFVIRTLQPAIASIPQRLRQAASSLGASPLEVWKNIDLPILRRATLAAATFAFTISLGEFGATLLISRPEYPTIPVAIERFLSQPGGLNYGQAMAMASILMLLTTVSILLIEKFRLPNSGEF
;
A
#
# COMPACT_ATOMS: atom_id res chain seq x y z
N MET A 1 -5.28 -23.84 37.44
CA MET A 1 -4.83 -23.62 36.06
C MET A 1 -5.32 -24.81 35.23
N LYS A 2 -6.39 -24.63 34.43
CA LYS A 2 -7.02 -25.76 33.71
C LYS A 2 -6.21 -26.08 32.45
N PRO A 3 -5.74 -27.31 32.24
CA PRO A 3 -4.94 -27.70 31.07
C PRO A 3 -5.73 -27.78 29.75
N GLU A 4 -6.99 -27.37 29.74
CA GLU A 4 -7.91 -27.58 28.64
C GLU A 4 -7.87 -26.49 27.54
N GLN A 5 -7.16 -25.41 27.76
CA GLN A 5 -7.09 -24.28 26.79
C GLN A 5 -5.99 -24.41 25.73
N ALA A 6 -5.04 -25.34 25.89
CA ALA A 6 -3.88 -25.48 24.98
C ALA A 6 -4.19 -26.18 23.64
N SER A 7 -5.43 -26.67 23.43
CA SER A 7 -5.76 -27.54 22.29
C SER A 7 -6.72 -26.93 21.25
N LYS A 8 -7.07 -25.65 21.33
CA LYS A 8 -8.04 -25.03 20.40
C LYS A 8 -7.29 -24.24 19.32
N GLY A 9 -6.83 -24.93 18.28
CA GLY A 9 -6.25 -24.34 17.08
C GLY A 9 -7.30 -24.17 15.97
N ASN A 10 -7.19 -23.52 14.82
CA ASN A 10 -6.02 -23.31 14.01
C ASN A 10 -6.32 -22.78 12.63
N SER A 11 -7.37 -22.04 12.41
CA SER A 11 -7.53 -21.16 11.25
C SER A 11 -8.62 -20.15 11.55
N SER A 12 -8.75 -19.10 10.78
CA SER A 12 -9.67 -18.01 11.07
C SER A 12 -11.14 -18.45 11.23
N LEU A 13 -11.51 -19.59 10.65
CA LEU A 13 -12.86 -20.17 10.69
C LEU A 13 -12.88 -21.62 11.15
N ALA A 14 -11.76 -22.20 11.63
CA ALA A 14 -11.71 -23.60 12.01
C ALA A 14 -11.12 -23.80 13.40
N ARG A 15 -11.70 -24.74 14.15
CA ARG A 15 -11.27 -25.08 15.52
C ARG A 15 -10.00 -25.92 15.59
N ARG A 16 -9.77 -26.76 14.58
CA ARG A 16 -8.59 -27.64 14.42
C ARG A 16 -8.46 -27.98 12.94
N TRP A 17 -7.42 -27.51 12.29
CA TRP A 17 -7.23 -27.79 10.88
C TRP A 17 -5.77 -28.05 10.56
N PHE A 18 -5.27 -29.26 10.91
CA PHE A 18 -3.92 -29.66 10.57
C PHE A 18 -3.83 -30.96 9.78
N THR A 19 -4.84 -31.82 9.89
CA THR A 19 -4.75 -33.18 9.37
C THR A 19 -5.85 -33.54 8.39
N THR A 20 -6.83 -32.67 8.15
CA THR A 20 -7.96 -32.95 7.25
C THR A 20 -8.01 -31.97 6.09
N PRO A 21 -8.47 -32.36 4.88
CA PRO A 21 -8.61 -31.45 3.72
C PRO A 21 -9.60 -30.31 3.98
N PHE A 22 -10.56 -30.50 4.88
CA PHE A 22 -11.57 -29.50 5.25
C PHE A 22 -11.62 -29.31 6.76
N PRO A 23 -11.93 -28.08 7.25
CA PRO A 23 -12.05 -27.81 8.67
C PRO A 23 -13.21 -28.59 9.30
N PRO A 24 -12.97 -29.38 10.36
CA PRO A 24 -14.00 -30.21 10.99
C PRO A 24 -15.08 -29.40 11.71
N ALA A 25 -14.78 -28.18 12.12
CA ALA A 25 -15.74 -27.26 12.73
C ALA A 25 -15.37 -25.80 12.42
N ARG A 26 -16.36 -24.97 12.12
CA ARG A 26 -16.20 -23.53 11.90
C ARG A 26 -16.30 -22.78 13.22
N ASN A 27 -15.44 -21.79 13.42
CA ASN A 27 -15.46 -20.92 14.59
C ASN A 27 -15.09 -19.48 14.20
N SER A 28 -15.88 -18.53 14.63
CA SER A 28 -15.67 -17.10 14.42
C SER A 28 -15.15 -16.36 15.67
N GLU A 29 -14.88 -17.10 16.76
CA GLU A 29 -14.41 -16.50 18.04
C GLU A 29 -13.11 -15.70 17.87
N TRP A 30 -12.23 -16.11 16.93
CA TRP A 30 -10.96 -15.43 16.65
C TRP A 30 -11.12 -13.98 16.23
N TYR A 31 -12.18 -13.68 15.47
CA TYR A 31 -12.50 -12.30 15.10
C TYR A 31 -12.95 -11.48 16.31
N GLY A 32 -13.74 -12.10 17.22
CA GLY A 32 -14.16 -11.47 18.46
C GLY A 32 -12.99 -11.20 19.42
N TYR A 33 -12.06 -12.13 19.55
CA TYR A 33 -10.83 -11.93 20.33
C TYR A 33 -9.95 -10.84 19.72
N SER A 34 -9.72 -10.88 18.43
CA SER A 34 -8.93 -9.86 17.73
C SER A 34 -9.55 -8.46 17.87
N TRP A 35 -10.88 -8.37 17.86
CA TRP A 35 -11.58 -7.10 18.01
C TRP A 35 -11.44 -6.51 19.43
N ARG A 36 -11.57 -7.32 20.47
CA ARG A 36 -11.64 -6.87 21.86
C ARG A 36 -10.28 -6.75 22.54
N GLU A 37 -9.44 -7.76 22.40
CA GLU A 37 -8.19 -7.84 23.17
C GLU A 37 -7.01 -7.19 22.44
N PHE A 38 -6.99 -7.18 21.11
CA PHE A 38 -5.85 -6.69 20.33
C PHE A 38 -6.10 -5.38 19.60
N GLN A 39 -7.12 -4.63 19.99
CA GLN A 39 -7.41 -3.32 19.42
C GLN A 39 -7.39 -3.34 17.87
N LEU A 40 -7.96 -4.39 17.27
CA LEU A 40 -8.04 -4.53 15.80
C LEU A 40 -8.50 -3.24 15.10
N PRO A 41 -9.48 -2.48 15.61
CA PRO A 41 -9.86 -1.20 15.02
C PRO A 41 -8.71 -0.20 14.97
N GLN A 42 -7.84 -0.17 15.98
CA GLN A 42 -6.67 0.71 16.00
C GLN A 42 -5.64 0.27 14.95
N VAL A 43 -5.32 -1.01 14.87
CA VAL A 43 -4.37 -1.57 13.88
C VAL A 43 -4.88 -1.36 12.45
N LEU A 44 -6.19 -1.57 12.21
CA LEU A 44 -6.84 -1.25 10.94
C LEU A 44 -6.75 0.24 10.63
N GLY A 45 -7.07 1.09 11.58
CA GLY A 45 -6.98 2.54 11.44
C GLY A 45 -5.57 2.99 11.07
N VAL A 46 -4.56 2.52 11.79
CA VAL A 46 -3.13 2.81 11.49
C VAL A 46 -2.79 2.35 10.07
N THR A 47 -3.15 1.13 9.69
CA THR A 47 -2.84 0.59 8.36
C THR A 47 -3.47 1.42 7.25
N VAL A 48 -4.74 1.79 7.38
CA VAL A 48 -5.45 2.62 6.39
C VAL A 48 -4.88 4.03 6.33
N VAL A 49 -4.63 4.66 7.49
CA VAL A 49 -4.04 6.01 7.54
C VAL A 49 -2.65 6.03 6.89
N VAL A 50 -1.81 5.04 7.19
CA VAL A 50 -0.50 4.89 6.53
C VAL A 50 -0.68 4.74 5.03
N ALA A 51 -1.55 3.83 4.56
CA ALA A 51 -1.76 3.59 3.14
C ALA A 51 -2.30 4.83 2.39
N VAL A 52 -3.23 5.58 2.98
CA VAL A 52 -3.73 6.85 2.41
C VAL A 52 -2.63 7.89 2.36
N THR A 53 -1.86 8.05 3.43
CA THR A 53 -0.73 9.00 3.49
C THR A 53 0.33 8.66 2.45
N VAL A 54 0.70 7.39 2.32
CA VAL A 54 1.64 6.90 1.30
C VAL A 54 1.13 7.18 -0.10
N THR A 55 -0.16 6.91 -0.36
CA THR A 55 -0.76 7.19 -1.66
C THR A 55 -0.69 8.68 -2.01
N ALA A 56 -1.03 9.55 -1.06
CA ALA A 56 -0.95 10.99 -1.25
C ALA A 56 0.49 11.46 -1.50
N LEU A 57 1.46 11.01 -0.69
CA LEU A 57 2.87 11.34 -0.86
C LEU A 57 3.45 10.80 -2.16
N ALA A 58 3.15 9.55 -2.51
CA ALA A 58 3.64 8.93 -3.74
C ALA A 58 3.08 9.61 -4.99
N LEU A 59 1.83 10.06 -4.98
CA LEU A 59 1.26 10.86 -6.07
C LEU A 59 1.87 12.26 -6.10
N LEU A 60 2.01 12.92 -4.95
CA LEU A 60 2.59 14.27 -4.84
C LEU A 60 4.03 14.33 -5.39
N LEU A 61 4.84 13.33 -5.08
CA LEU A 61 6.22 13.22 -5.56
C LEU A 61 6.30 12.59 -6.95
N GLY A 62 5.45 11.61 -7.23
CA GLY A 62 5.45 10.84 -8.47
C GLY A 62 4.98 11.64 -9.69
N PHE A 63 4.02 12.56 -9.53
CA PHE A 63 3.58 13.40 -10.65
C PHE A 63 4.71 14.26 -11.24
N PRO A 64 5.36 15.14 -10.46
CA PRO A 64 6.45 15.94 -11.01
C PRO A 64 7.61 15.10 -11.54
N ALA A 65 7.94 13.98 -10.88
CA ALA A 65 8.96 13.06 -11.35
C ALA A 65 8.56 12.41 -12.69
N ALA A 66 7.33 11.94 -12.83
CA ALA A 66 6.83 11.34 -14.07
C ALA A 66 6.80 12.37 -15.22
N PHE A 67 6.42 13.62 -14.97
CA PHE A 67 6.49 14.70 -15.96
C PHE A 67 7.94 15.01 -16.40
N ALA A 68 8.89 15.04 -15.47
CA ALA A 68 10.30 15.25 -15.76
C ALA A 68 10.88 14.10 -16.61
N LEU A 69 10.47 12.87 -16.32
CA LEU A 69 10.94 11.66 -16.99
C LEU A 69 10.16 11.31 -18.27
N ALA A 70 9.03 11.96 -18.53
CA ALA A 70 8.25 11.72 -19.76
C ALA A 70 8.93 12.26 -21.04
N LYS A 71 9.97 13.09 -20.89
CA LYS A 71 10.75 13.64 -22.00
C LYS A 71 12.10 12.92 -22.10
N PRO A 72 12.53 12.48 -23.29
CA PRO A 72 13.84 11.83 -23.47
C PRO A 72 14.96 12.84 -23.32
N THR A 73 15.47 13.00 -22.11
CA THR A 73 16.54 13.91 -21.75
C THR A 73 17.73 13.15 -21.16
N ARG A 74 18.91 13.80 -21.07
CA ARG A 74 20.06 13.21 -20.36
C ARG A 74 19.73 12.98 -18.88
N LEU A 75 18.90 13.83 -18.29
CA LEU A 75 18.47 13.72 -16.90
C LEU A 75 17.65 12.45 -16.67
N GLU A 76 16.73 12.12 -17.58
CA GLU A 76 15.95 10.88 -17.51
C GLU A 76 16.85 9.65 -17.48
N LYS A 77 17.86 9.57 -18.36
CA LYS A 77 18.79 8.43 -18.42
C LYS A 77 19.55 8.19 -17.11
N VAL A 78 19.79 9.22 -16.31
CA VAL A 78 20.48 9.13 -15.02
C VAL A 78 19.50 8.89 -13.87
N LEU A 79 18.37 9.59 -13.85
CA LEU A 79 17.42 9.52 -12.75
C LEU A 79 16.56 8.26 -12.78
N ASP A 80 16.25 7.74 -13.99
CA ASP A 80 15.38 6.57 -14.13
C ASP A 80 15.94 5.32 -13.41
N PRO A 81 17.22 4.93 -13.58
CA PRO A 81 17.80 3.85 -12.80
C PRO A 81 17.82 4.12 -11.29
N LEU A 82 18.09 5.37 -10.87
CA LEU A 82 18.14 5.74 -9.46
C LEU A 82 16.76 5.60 -8.79
N ILE A 83 15.71 6.01 -9.48
CA ILE A 83 14.33 5.87 -8.98
C ILE A 83 13.93 4.39 -8.90
N MET A 84 14.49 3.54 -9.75
CA MET A 84 14.22 2.10 -9.74
C MET A 84 15.02 1.32 -8.69
N LEU A 85 16.05 1.90 -8.06
CA LEU A 85 16.88 1.22 -7.05
C LEU A 85 16.07 0.56 -5.91
N PRO A 86 15.01 1.18 -5.35
CA PRO A 86 14.22 0.54 -4.30
C PRO A 86 13.60 -0.79 -4.73
N LEU A 87 13.26 -0.96 -6.01
CA LEU A 87 12.70 -2.23 -6.52
C LEU A 87 13.75 -3.35 -6.60
N GLY A 88 15.01 -3.00 -6.77
CA GLY A 88 16.14 -3.94 -6.77
C GLY A 88 16.64 -4.28 -5.37
N SER A 89 16.16 -3.59 -4.34
CA SER A 89 16.60 -3.76 -2.96
C SER A 89 15.59 -4.59 -2.16
N SER A 90 16.09 -5.38 -1.20
CA SER A 90 15.19 -6.02 -0.24
C SER A 90 14.52 -4.97 0.66
N ALA A 91 13.22 -5.10 0.90
CA ALA A 91 12.47 -4.20 1.79
C ALA A 91 13.07 -4.18 3.22
N VAL A 92 13.58 -5.30 3.70
CA VAL A 92 14.29 -5.40 4.99
C VAL A 92 15.58 -4.56 4.97
N MET A 93 16.35 -4.61 3.87
CA MET A 93 17.55 -3.79 3.73
C MET A 93 17.23 -2.30 3.66
N LEU A 94 16.13 -1.92 3.02
CA LEU A 94 15.64 -0.55 3.07
C LEU A 94 15.29 -0.13 4.50
N GLY A 95 14.59 -0.98 5.26
CA GLY A 95 14.29 -0.74 6.67
C GLY A 95 15.54 -0.55 7.52
N LEU A 96 16.58 -1.38 7.32
CA LEU A 96 17.87 -1.22 7.99
C LEU A 96 18.55 0.10 7.60
N GLY A 97 18.51 0.47 6.31
CA GLY A 97 19.00 1.75 5.83
C GLY A 97 18.30 2.94 6.50
N PHE A 98 16.99 2.85 6.70
CA PHE A 98 16.23 3.86 7.45
C PHE A 98 16.69 3.96 8.91
N ILE A 99 16.93 2.85 9.59
CA ILE A 99 17.45 2.84 10.96
C ILE A 99 18.82 3.52 11.04
N ILE A 100 19.74 3.15 10.17
CA ILE A 100 21.10 3.69 10.16
C ILE A 100 21.09 5.20 9.86
N THR A 101 20.28 5.63 8.88
CA THR A 101 20.26 7.01 8.41
C THR A 101 19.43 7.91 9.32
N TYR A 102 18.27 7.43 9.75
CA TYR A 102 17.25 8.20 10.47
C TYR A 102 17.00 7.70 11.89
N GLY A 103 17.96 7.00 12.52
CA GLY A 103 17.81 6.41 13.85
C GLY A 103 17.31 7.38 14.93
N LYS A 104 17.68 8.67 14.83
CA LYS A 104 17.19 9.73 15.72
C LYS A 104 15.68 10.03 15.53
N TRP A 105 15.11 9.67 14.39
CA TRP A 105 13.71 9.91 14.01
C TRP A 105 12.84 8.65 14.15
N LEU A 106 13.37 7.55 14.65
CA LEU A 106 12.62 6.29 14.86
C LEU A 106 11.40 6.47 15.77
N THR A 107 11.37 7.55 16.57
CA THR A 107 10.21 7.91 17.39
C THR A 107 9.09 8.59 16.56
N SER A 108 9.37 9.02 15.35
CA SER A 108 8.37 9.69 14.50
C SER A 108 7.43 8.68 13.83
N PRO A 109 6.11 8.86 13.92
CA PRO A 109 5.14 8.03 13.22
C PRO A 109 5.20 8.20 11.69
N LEU A 110 5.87 9.24 11.20
CA LEU A 110 6.00 9.53 9.76
C LEU A 110 7.04 8.63 9.06
N LEU A 111 7.93 7.98 9.82
CA LEU A 111 9.00 7.17 9.22
C LEU A 111 8.45 6.01 8.39
N VAL A 112 7.40 5.35 8.88
CA VAL A 112 6.72 4.25 8.17
C VAL A 112 6.12 4.73 6.85
N PRO A 113 5.30 5.80 6.80
CA PRO A 113 4.81 6.36 5.53
C PRO A 113 5.93 6.75 4.55
N PHE A 114 7.04 7.31 5.02
CA PHE A 114 8.16 7.64 4.14
C PHE A 114 8.83 6.41 3.54
N ALA A 115 9.05 5.36 4.34
CA ALA A 115 9.62 4.10 3.83
C ALA A 115 8.71 3.44 2.79
N HIS A 116 7.40 3.35 3.07
CA HIS A 116 6.43 2.82 2.11
C HIS A 116 6.34 3.67 0.83
N THR A 117 6.44 5.01 0.96
CA THR A 117 6.45 5.91 -0.20
C THR A 117 7.65 5.64 -1.09
N LEU A 118 8.83 5.40 -0.51
CA LEU A 118 10.04 5.07 -1.27
C LEU A 118 9.85 3.79 -2.10
N VAL A 119 9.17 2.78 -1.54
CA VAL A 119 8.87 1.52 -2.24
C VAL A 119 7.79 1.71 -3.31
N ALA A 120 6.77 2.53 -3.04
CA ALA A 120 5.64 2.75 -3.94
C ALA A 120 5.95 3.70 -5.11
N LEU A 121 6.88 4.64 -4.91
CA LEU A 121 7.18 5.72 -5.86
C LEU A 121 7.54 5.23 -7.27
N PRO A 122 8.40 4.21 -7.47
CA PRO A 122 8.71 3.67 -8.78
C PRO A 122 7.46 3.21 -9.55
N PHE A 123 6.54 2.54 -8.87
CA PHE A 123 5.30 2.05 -9.49
C PHE A 123 4.39 3.20 -9.93
N VAL A 124 4.29 4.24 -9.11
CA VAL A 124 3.52 5.45 -9.46
C VAL A 124 4.12 6.13 -10.69
N ILE A 125 5.43 6.32 -10.72
CA ILE A 125 6.12 6.96 -11.85
C ILE A 125 5.96 6.12 -13.12
N ARG A 126 6.19 4.80 -13.06
CA ARG A 126 6.04 3.90 -14.20
C ARG A 126 4.61 3.81 -14.73
N THR A 127 3.63 4.06 -13.89
CA THR A 127 2.22 4.11 -14.32
C THR A 127 1.87 5.44 -14.98
N LEU A 128 2.38 6.56 -14.45
CA LEU A 128 2.07 7.91 -14.94
C LEU A 128 2.89 8.30 -16.17
N GLN A 129 4.17 7.95 -16.23
CA GLN A 129 5.11 8.36 -17.29
C GLN A 129 4.59 8.07 -18.71
N PRO A 130 4.16 6.84 -19.08
CA PRO A 130 3.64 6.56 -20.41
C PRO A 130 2.31 7.29 -20.68
N ALA A 131 1.47 7.47 -19.68
CA ALA A 131 0.22 8.21 -19.81
C ALA A 131 0.48 9.69 -20.11
N ILE A 132 1.45 10.31 -19.44
CA ILE A 132 1.89 11.69 -19.70
C ILE A 132 2.50 11.83 -21.11
N ALA A 133 3.33 10.86 -21.51
CA ALA A 133 3.97 10.86 -22.82
C ALA A 133 2.95 10.69 -23.98
N SER A 134 1.83 10.03 -23.70
CA SER A 134 0.77 9.80 -24.70
C SER A 134 -0.08 11.05 -24.99
N ILE A 135 -0.03 12.12 -24.18
CA ILE A 135 -0.79 13.34 -24.38
C ILE A 135 -0.26 14.10 -25.60
N PRO A 136 -1.08 14.30 -26.67
CA PRO A 136 -0.62 15.00 -27.85
C PRO A 136 -0.24 16.45 -27.54
N GLN A 137 0.97 16.84 -27.88
CA GLN A 137 1.45 18.20 -27.63
C GLN A 137 0.59 19.28 -28.35
N ARG A 138 -0.05 18.90 -29.44
CA ARG A 138 -0.98 19.78 -30.19
C ARG A 138 -2.14 20.28 -29.32
N LEU A 139 -2.65 19.49 -28.39
CA LEU A 139 -3.74 19.90 -27.48
C LEU A 139 -3.28 21.03 -26.56
N ARG A 140 -2.09 20.90 -26.00
CA ARG A 140 -1.50 21.94 -25.13
C ARG A 140 -1.20 23.22 -25.92
N GLN A 141 -0.67 23.08 -27.15
CA GLN A 141 -0.40 24.21 -28.04
C GLN A 141 -1.68 24.94 -28.45
N ALA A 142 -2.74 24.22 -28.84
CA ALA A 142 -4.02 24.81 -29.18
C ALA A 142 -4.63 25.59 -28.02
N ALA A 143 -4.62 25.04 -26.80
CA ALA A 143 -5.09 25.75 -25.62
C ALA A 143 -4.28 27.01 -25.32
N SER A 144 -2.94 26.94 -25.42
CA SER A 144 -2.07 28.10 -25.23
C SER A 144 -2.29 29.17 -26.31
N SER A 145 -2.58 28.78 -27.55
CA SER A 145 -2.92 29.73 -28.64
C SER A 145 -4.25 30.43 -28.41
N LEU A 146 -5.15 29.81 -27.64
CA LEU A 146 -6.42 30.41 -27.20
C LEU A 146 -6.27 31.24 -25.89
N GLY A 147 -5.05 31.45 -25.41
CA GLY A 147 -4.78 32.26 -24.24
C GLY A 147 -4.84 31.51 -22.90
N ALA A 148 -4.98 30.19 -22.91
CA ALA A 148 -5.00 29.42 -21.66
C ALA A 148 -3.65 29.49 -20.95
N SER A 149 -3.69 29.79 -19.65
CA SER A 149 -2.54 29.75 -18.77
C SER A 149 -2.04 28.30 -18.57
N PRO A 150 -0.77 28.08 -18.15
CA PRO A 150 -0.26 26.73 -17.88
C PRO A 150 -1.09 25.95 -16.86
N LEU A 151 -1.67 26.62 -15.88
CA LEU A 151 -2.56 26.00 -14.89
C LEU A 151 -3.90 25.56 -15.47
N GLU A 152 -4.45 26.34 -16.40
CA GLU A 152 -5.67 25.99 -17.12
C GLU A 152 -5.44 24.84 -18.07
N VAL A 153 -4.33 24.79 -18.80
CA VAL A 153 -3.92 23.64 -19.61
C VAL A 153 -3.83 22.39 -18.75
N TRP A 154 -3.18 22.48 -17.60
CA TRP A 154 -3.03 21.36 -16.67
C TRP A 154 -4.40 20.89 -16.15
N LYS A 155 -5.26 21.81 -15.69
CA LYS A 155 -6.58 21.47 -15.14
C LYS A 155 -7.55 20.92 -16.20
N ASN A 156 -7.58 21.51 -17.40
CA ASN A 156 -8.62 21.25 -18.39
C ASN A 156 -8.20 20.19 -19.42
N ILE A 157 -6.90 19.93 -19.59
CA ILE A 157 -6.39 18.98 -20.58
C ILE A 157 -5.64 17.83 -19.88
N ASP A 158 -4.57 18.14 -19.17
CA ASP A 158 -3.69 17.10 -18.63
C ASP A 158 -4.39 16.25 -17.55
N LEU A 159 -4.98 16.89 -16.56
CA LEU A 159 -5.60 16.20 -15.42
C LEU A 159 -6.78 15.29 -15.81
N PRO A 160 -7.73 15.71 -16.68
CA PRO A 160 -8.81 14.82 -17.13
C PRO A 160 -8.29 13.61 -17.90
N ILE A 161 -7.29 13.79 -18.79
CA ILE A 161 -6.69 12.69 -19.55
C ILE A 161 -5.96 11.73 -18.63
N LEU A 162 -5.22 12.26 -17.64
CA LEU A 162 -4.44 11.47 -16.69
C LEU A 162 -5.27 10.82 -15.58
N ARG A 163 -6.55 11.16 -15.44
CA ARG A 163 -7.40 10.67 -14.35
C ARG A 163 -7.34 9.16 -14.17
N ARG A 164 -7.43 8.39 -15.28
CA ARG A 164 -7.40 6.92 -15.22
C ARG A 164 -6.02 6.39 -14.78
N ALA A 165 -4.95 6.97 -15.31
CA ALA A 165 -3.58 6.62 -14.94
C ALA A 165 -3.31 6.99 -13.47
N THR A 166 -3.82 8.13 -13.01
CA THR A 166 -3.72 8.57 -11.61
C THR A 166 -4.42 7.59 -10.66
N LEU A 167 -5.64 7.15 -11.03
CA LEU A 167 -6.35 6.14 -10.24
C LEU A 167 -5.60 4.81 -10.20
N ALA A 168 -5.04 4.37 -11.33
CA ALA A 168 -4.20 3.17 -11.37
C ALA A 168 -2.94 3.33 -10.49
N ALA A 169 -2.24 4.45 -10.59
CA ALA A 169 -1.07 4.76 -9.77
C ALA A 169 -1.42 4.80 -8.26
N ALA A 170 -2.56 5.40 -7.92
CA ALA A 170 -3.09 5.41 -6.55
C ALA A 170 -3.39 4.00 -6.04
N THR A 171 -3.99 3.14 -6.89
CA THR A 171 -4.24 1.73 -6.54
C THR A 171 -2.94 1.01 -6.21
N PHE A 172 -1.91 1.15 -7.04
CA PHE A 172 -0.61 0.53 -6.79
C PHE A 172 0.00 1.02 -5.47
N ALA A 173 0.06 2.35 -5.26
CA ALA A 173 0.64 2.90 -4.04
C ALA A 173 -0.10 2.43 -2.79
N PHE A 174 -1.43 2.45 -2.82
CA PHE A 174 -2.28 2.01 -1.71
C PHE A 174 -2.09 0.52 -1.41
N THR A 175 -2.16 -0.33 -2.44
CA THR A 175 -2.04 -1.79 -2.29
C THR A 175 -0.64 -2.20 -1.81
N ILE A 176 0.42 -1.59 -2.36
CA ILE A 176 1.79 -1.81 -1.91
C ILE A 176 1.91 -1.46 -0.44
N SER A 177 1.37 -0.31 -0.02
CA SER A 177 1.45 0.11 1.38
C SER A 177 0.66 -0.79 2.33
N LEU A 178 -0.49 -1.35 1.91
CA LEU A 178 -1.25 -2.32 2.72
C LEU A 178 -0.46 -3.61 2.97
N GLY A 179 0.32 -4.05 1.98
CA GLY A 179 1.10 -5.30 2.05
C GLY A 179 2.55 -5.12 2.51
N GLU A 180 3.02 -3.89 2.70
CA GLU A 180 4.42 -3.65 3.06
C GLU A 180 4.71 -4.14 4.50
N PHE A 181 5.61 -5.10 4.57
CA PHE A 181 6.01 -5.74 5.81
C PHE A 181 7.49 -5.57 6.12
N GLY A 182 8.35 -5.72 5.11
CA GLY A 182 9.79 -5.88 5.31
C GLY A 182 10.48 -4.66 5.95
N ALA A 183 10.25 -3.46 5.41
CA ALA A 183 10.78 -2.24 6.01
C ALA A 183 10.06 -1.94 7.33
N THR A 184 8.73 -2.13 7.36
CA THR A 184 7.90 -1.82 8.53
C THR A 184 8.27 -2.66 9.73
N LEU A 185 8.63 -3.93 9.55
CA LEU A 185 9.06 -4.83 10.63
C LEU A 185 10.19 -4.23 11.47
N LEU A 186 11.12 -3.53 10.83
CA LEU A 186 12.29 -2.95 11.48
C LEU A 186 12.04 -1.56 12.08
N ILE A 187 11.17 -0.76 11.45
CA ILE A 187 10.98 0.66 11.82
C ILE A 187 9.66 0.94 12.52
N SER A 188 8.71 -0.01 12.53
CA SER A 188 7.42 0.21 13.19
C SER A 188 7.56 0.22 14.71
N ARG A 189 6.77 1.10 15.33
CA ARG A 189 6.66 1.16 16.77
C ARG A 189 5.65 0.14 17.31
N PRO A 190 5.89 -0.42 18.49
CA PRO A 190 4.95 -1.33 19.15
C PRO A 190 3.54 -0.75 19.31
N GLU A 191 3.44 0.56 19.52
CA GLU A 191 2.17 1.27 19.78
C GLU A 191 1.31 1.47 18.51
N TYR A 192 1.96 1.44 17.33
CA TYR A 192 1.29 1.71 16.04
C TYR A 192 1.65 0.65 14.99
N PRO A 193 1.36 -0.65 15.23
CA PRO A 193 1.65 -1.70 14.27
C PRO A 193 0.69 -1.61 13.08
N THR A 194 1.21 -1.94 11.88
CA THR A 194 0.35 -2.26 10.74
C THR A 194 -0.13 -3.70 10.81
N ILE A 195 -1.18 -4.06 10.04
CA ILE A 195 -1.71 -5.43 10.05
C ILE A 195 -0.63 -6.47 9.71
N PRO A 196 0.23 -6.32 8.68
CA PRO A 196 1.29 -7.29 8.40
C PRO A 196 2.24 -7.53 9.59
N VAL A 197 2.63 -6.46 10.30
CA VAL A 197 3.49 -6.57 11.49
C VAL A 197 2.74 -7.21 12.66
N ALA A 198 1.46 -6.93 12.83
CA ALA A 198 0.65 -7.57 13.86
C ALA A 198 0.48 -9.08 13.59
N ILE A 199 0.28 -9.49 12.33
CA ILE A 199 0.23 -10.91 11.94
C ILE A 199 1.54 -11.61 12.33
N GLU A 200 2.68 -11.03 12.02
CA GLU A 200 3.99 -11.58 12.36
C GLU A 200 4.16 -11.73 13.88
N ARG A 201 3.80 -10.72 14.65
CA ARG A 201 3.88 -10.77 16.11
C ARG A 201 3.06 -11.91 16.71
N PHE A 202 1.91 -12.21 16.14
CA PHE A 202 1.12 -13.37 16.57
C PHE A 202 1.74 -14.69 16.14
N LEU A 203 2.29 -14.78 14.93
CA LEU A 203 2.92 -15.99 14.41
C LEU A 203 4.23 -16.30 15.15
N SER A 204 4.95 -15.30 15.64
CA SER A 204 6.19 -15.48 16.40
C SER A 204 5.95 -15.98 17.83
N GLN A 205 4.70 -15.92 18.34
CA GLN A 205 4.36 -16.41 19.67
C GLN A 205 3.74 -17.81 19.60
N PRO A 206 4.19 -18.76 20.43
CA PRO A 206 3.63 -20.10 20.46
C PRO A 206 2.19 -20.09 20.98
N GLY A 207 1.34 -20.92 20.41
CA GLY A 207 -0.03 -21.15 20.88
C GLY A 207 -1.09 -21.09 19.80
N GLY A 208 -2.10 -21.95 19.91
CA GLY A 208 -3.19 -22.04 18.94
C GLY A 208 -4.08 -20.77 18.89
N LEU A 209 -4.15 -20.03 19.99
CA LEU A 209 -4.87 -18.74 20.04
C LEU A 209 -4.18 -17.71 19.13
N ASN A 210 -2.87 -17.55 19.26
CA ASN A 210 -2.06 -16.60 18.48
C ASN A 210 -2.14 -16.93 16.97
N TYR A 211 -2.03 -18.21 16.63
CA TYR A 211 -2.18 -18.65 15.24
C TYR A 211 -3.57 -18.32 14.66
N GLY A 212 -4.65 -18.59 15.42
CA GLY A 212 -6.01 -18.26 14.99
C GLY A 212 -6.22 -16.76 14.78
N GLN A 213 -5.66 -15.92 15.66
CA GLN A 213 -5.68 -14.47 15.53
C GLN A 213 -4.90 -13.98 14.32
N ALA A 214 -3.69 -14.52 14.08
CA ALA A 214 -2.92 -14.20 12.88
C ALA A 214 -3.71 -14.52 11.60
N MET A 215 -4.37 -15.67 11.54
CA MET A 215 -5.20 -16.06 10.39
C MET A 215 -6.43 -15.16 10.23
N ALA A 216 -7.08 -14.75 11.33
CA ALA A 216 -8.18 -13.81 11.30
C ALA A 216 -7.73 -12.44 10.75
N MET A 217 -6.60 -11.92 11.23
CA MET A 217 -6.04 -10.66 10.73
C MET A 217 -5.60 -10.74 9.27
N ALA A 218 -5.00 -11.86 8.84
CA ALA A 218 -4.65 -12.09 7.44
C ALA A 218 -5.89 -12.10 6.53
N SER A 219 -7.00 -12.72 6.98
CA SER A 219 -8.27 -12.73 6.25
C SER A 219 -8.87 -11.33 6.13
N ILE A 220 -8.77 -10.51 7.19
CA ILE A 220 -9.22 -9.11 7.18
C ILE A 220 -8.37 -8.28 6.23
N LEU A 221 -7.04 -8.44 6.24
CA LEU A 221 -6.15 -7.75 5.32
C LEU A 221 -6.46 -8.12 3.86
N MET A 222 -6.68 -9.40 3.59
CA MET A 222 -7.07 -9.89 2.26
C MET A 222 -8.40 -9.25 1.81
N LEU A 223 -9.40 -9.21 2.69
CA LEU A 223 -10.69 -8.58 2.40
C LEU A 223 -10.53 -7.07 2.17
N LEU A 224 -9.80 -6.38 3.04
CA LEU A 224 -9.52 -4.95 2.90
C LEU A 224 -8.84 -4.63 1.56
N THR A 225 -7.81 -5.39 1.21
CA THR A 225 -7.08 -5.22 -0.06
C THR A 225 -7.99 -5.47 -1.26
N THR A 226 -8.75 -6.56 -1.23
CA THR A 226 -9.69 -6.91 -2.32
C THR A 226 -10.75 -5.84 -2.51
N VAL A 227 -11.41 -5.42 -1.42
CA VAL A 227 -12.44 -4.37 -1.47
C VAL A 227 -11.85 -3.06 -1.98
N SER A 228 -10.66 -2.68 -1.52
CA SER A 228 -9.99 -1.46 -1.97
C SER A 228 -9.69 -1.47 -3.46
N ILE A 229 -9.15 -2.58 -3.98
CA ILE A 229 -8.87 -2.74 -5.41
C ILE A 229 -10.17 -2.65 -6.23
N LEU A 230 -11.22 -3.37 -5.83
CA LEU A 230 -12.51 -3.38 -6.53
C LEU A 230 -13.16 -1.99 -6.53
N LEU A 231 -13.10 -1.26 -5.42
CA LEU A 231 -13.62 0.11 -5.34
C LEU A 231 -12.87 1.04 -6.28
N ILE A 232 -11.54 1.02 -6.26
CA ILE A 232 -10.73 1.89 -7.12
C ILE A 232 -10.92 1.50 -8.60
N GLU A 233 -10.99 0.21 -8.91
CA GLU A 233 -11.23 -0.28 -10.28
C GLU A 233 -12.59 0.16 -10.82
N LYS A 234 -13.64 0.17 -9.99
CA LYS A 234 -14.96 0.70 -10.36
C LYS A 234 -14.89 2.16 -10.82
N PHE A 235 -14.06 2.99 -10.19
CA PHE A 235 -13.86 4.40 -10.61
C PHE A 235 -12.95 4.53 -11.84
N ARG A 236 -12.14 3.52 -12.14
CA ARG A 236 -11.26 3.49 -13.31
C ARG A 236 -12.00 3.10 -14.59
N LEU A 237 -12.96 2.17 -14.50
CA LEU A 237 -13.74 1.73 -15.64
C LEU A 237 -14.67 2.86 -16.13
N PRO A 238 -14.79 3.11 -17.45
CA PRO A 238 -15.83 3.99 -17.97
C PRO A 238 -17.19 3.36 -17.68
N ASN A 239 -18.17 4.19 -17.31
CA ASN A 239 -19.55 3.75 -17.37
C ASN A 239 -19.79 3.28 -18.82
N SER A 240 -20.06 1.98 -18.98
CA SER A 240 -20.30 1.32 -20.27
C SER A 240 -21.67 1.73 -20.89
N GLY A 241 -21.98 3.00 -20.86
CA GLY A 241 -23.28 3.57 -21.27
C GLY A 241 -23.20 4.81 -22.14
N GLU A 242 -21.99 5.26 -22.52
CA GLU A 242 -21.86 6.39 -23.46
C GLU A 242 -21.17 5.92 -24.75
N PHE A 243 -21.97 5.38 -25.63
CA PHE A 243 -21.77 5.33 -27.09
C PHE A 243 -22.87 6.12 -27.73
#